data_65b7e40d68674e562ea57c75646b7fb5
#
_entry.id   65b7e40d68674e562ea57c75646b7fb5
#
_cell.length_a   1.000
_cell.length_b   1.000
_cell.length_c   1.000
_cell.angle_alpha   90.00
_cell.angle_beta   90.00
_cell.angle_gamma   90.00
#
_symmetry.space_group_name_H-M   'P 1'
#
loop_
_entity.id
_entity.type
_entity.pdbx_description
1 polymer ?
#
loop_
_entity_poly.entity_id
_entity_poly.type
_entity_poly.pdbx_seq_one_letter_code
_entity_poly.pdbx_strand_id
1 'polypeptide(L)'
;MNADELKQTIPEKAPVIKEQIETEFRTASGITDGKNKIFGVVIITAGYEADGKYTHFFKTDVKLKVGSLSLAGGEYIFGYQRLDAENLRVTFYKAKDGELVGALKAQVERKKGAIYSLLIEPPTAKKGKIYIGRFTFEYVLEN
;
A
#
# COMPACT_ATOMS: atom_id res chain seq x y z
N MET A 1 5.71 -11.28 -5.58
CA MET A 1 6.14 -12.17 -4.47
C MET A 1 5.12 -13.29 -4.31
N ASN A 2 5.62 -14.49 -4.09
CA ASN A 2 4.73 -15.62 -3.80
C ASN A 2 4.35 -15.65 -2.32
N ALA A 3 3.48 -16.62 -1.94
CA ALA A 3 2.99 -16.72 -0.57
C ALA A 3 4.11 -16.92 0.47
N ASP A 4 5.12 -17.74 0.14
CA ASP A 4 6.24 -17.99 1.05
C ASP A 4 7.10 -16.76 1.26
N GLU A 5 7.38 -16.02 0.20
CA GLU A 5 8.14 -14.77 0.29
C GLU A 5 7.38 -13.72 1.11
N LEU A 6 6.08 -13.59 0.89
CA LEU A 6 5.24 -12.68 1.65
C LEU A 6 5.21 -13.08 3.12
N LYS A 7 5.10 -14.38 3.42
CA LYS A 7 5.05 -14.86 4.80
C LYS A 7 6.34 -14.51 5.57
N GLN A 8 7.48 -14.56 4.90
CA GLN A 8 8.77 -14.20 5.51
C GLN A 8 8.96 -12.70 5.64
N THR A 9 8.29 -11.91 4.80
CA THR A 9 8.50 -10.47 4.69
C THR A 9 7.50 -9.66 5.51
N ILE A 10 6.23 -10.05 5.50
CA ILE A 10 5.16 -9.31 6.17
C ILE A 10 5.29 -9.44 7.68
N PRO A 11 5.38 -8.32 8.42
CA PRO A 11 5.42 -8.40 9.87
C PRO A 11 4.06 -8.82 10.44
N GLU A 12 4.05 -9.52 11.57
CA GLU A 12 2.80 -9.85 12.25
C GLU A 12 2.09 -8.61 12.74
N LYS A 13 2.87 -7.61 13.17
CA LYS A 13 2.39 -6.30 13.60
C LYS A 13 3.16 -5.21 12.87
N ALA A 14 2.44 -4.25 12.32
CA ALA A 14 3.03 -3.12 11.62
C ALA A 14 3.13 -1.91 12.55
N PRO A 15 4.20 -1.11 12.42
CA PRO A 15 4.29 0.14 13.17
C PRO A 15 3.31 1.17 12.59
N VAL A 16 2.48 1.73 13.45
CA VAL A 16 1.54 2.78 13.08
C VAL A 16 1.65 3.85 14.14
N ILE A 17 2.54 4.83 13.91
CA ILE A 17 2.88 5.89 14.85
C ILE A 17 3.43 5.27 16.13
N LYS A 18 2.69 5.31 17.24
CA LYS A 18 3.12 4.76 18.54
C LYS A 18 2.53 3.38 18.82
N GLU A 19 1.77 2.84 17.88
CA GLU A 19 1.09 1.56 18.05
C GLU A 19 1.71 0.47 17.18
N GLN A 20 1.54 -0.79 17.62
CA GLN A 20 1.89 -1.95 16.83
C GLN A 20 0.57 -2.66 16.52
N ILE A 21 0.19 -2.65 15.24
CA ILE A 21 -1.13 -3.13 14.82
C ILE A 21 -1.00 -4.41 14.01
N GLU A 22 -1.82 -5.41 14.33
CA GLU A 22 -1.83 -6.69 13.63
C GLU A 22 -2.11 -6.50 12.14
N THR A 23 -1.38 -7.27 11.34
CA THR A 23 -1.57 -7.27 9.88
C THR A 23 -2.45 -8.45 9.47
N GLU A 24 -3.26 -8.24 8.41
CA GLU A 24 -4.07 -9.31 7.84
C GLU A 24 -3.30 -9.91 6.67
N PHE A 25 -2.51 -10.93 6.96
CA PHE A 25 -1.60 -11.54 5.99
C PHE A 25 -2.26 -11.94 4.67
N ARG A 26 -3.51 -12.41 4.71
CA ARG A 26 -4.22 -12.84 3.50
C ARG A 26 -4.47 -11.71 2.50
N THR A 27 -4.31 -10.45 2.91
CA THR A 27 -4.45 -9.29 2.04
C THR A 27 -3.12 -8.81 1.50
N ALA A 28 -2.01 -9.43 1.93
CA ALA A 28 -0.67 -8.98 1.56
C ALA A 28 -0.42 -9.11 0.06
N SER A 29 0.28 -8.13 -0.49
CA SER A 29 0.74 -8.16 -1.87
C SER A 29 2.11 -7.47 -1.94
N GLY A 30 2.95 -7.94 -2.84
CA GLY A 30 4.26 -7.34 -3.00
C GLY A 30 4.99 -7.82 -4.24
N ILE A 31 6.03 -7.09 -4.58
CA ILE A 31 6.93 -7.40 -5.69
C ILE A 31 8.37 -7.35 -5.21
N THR A 32 9.24 -8.07 -5.87
CA THR A 32 10.67 -8.08 -5.56
C THR A 32 11.49 -8.35 -6.83
N ASP A 33 12.68 -7.78 -6.88
CA ASP A 33 13.68 -8.09 -7.91
C ASP A 33 14.73 -9.07 -7.39
N GLY A 34 14.49 -9.68 -6.22
CA GLY A 34 15.41 -10.56 -5.53
C GLY A 34 16.24 -9.84 -4.47
N LYS A 35 16.36 -8.52 -4.56
CA LYS A 35 17.13 -7.69 -3.63
C LYS A 35 16.23 -6.69 -2.91
N ASN A 36 15.47 -5.92 -3.65
CA ASN A 36 14.59 -4.90 -3.12
C ASN A 36 13.15 -5.39 -3.12
N LYS A 37 12.37 -4.94 -2.15
CA LYS A 37 10.99 -5.35 -1.98
C LYS A 37 10.08 -4.12 -1.86
N ILE A 38 8.90 -4.23 -2.45
CA ILE A 38 7.81 -3.27 -2.28
C ILE A 38 6.60 -4.11 -1.91
N PHE A 39 5.99 -3.84 -0.77
CA PHE A 39 4.85 -4.62 -0.32
C PHE A 39 3.88 -3.80 0.51
N GLY A 40 2.69 -4.32 0.65
CA GLY A 40 1.67 -3.74 1.51
C GLY A 40 0.76 -4.81 2.07
N VAL A 41 -0.01 -4.43 3.07
CA VAL A 41 -0.93 -5.34 3.76
C VAL A 41 -1.99 -4.49 4.47
N VAL A 42 -3.19 -5.04 4.56
CA VAL A 42 -4.25 -4.43 5.37
C VAL A 42 -3.91 -4.60 6.86
N ILE A 43 -4.14 -3.56 7.64
CA ILE A 43 -3.97 -3.59 9.09
C ILE A 43 -5.34 -3.69 9.78
N ILE A 44 -5.36 -4.39 10.91
CA ILE A 44 -6.59 -4.63 11.69
C ILE A 44 -6.67 -3.54 12.77
N THR A 45 -7.40 -2.46 12.47
CA THR A 45 -7.37 -1.25 13.27
C THR A 45 -8.46 -1.15 14.34
N ALA A 46 -9.38 -2.10 14.41
CA ALA A 46 -10.46 -2.07 15.41
C ALA A 46 -9.88 -2.02 16.83
N GLY A 47 -10.29 -1.04 17.61
CA GLY A 47 -9.79 -0.85 18.97
C GLY A 47 -8.53 -0.01 19.08
N TYR A 48 -7.97 0.46 17.95
CA TYR A 48 -6.80 1.34 17.93
C TYR A 48 -7.20 2.76 17.47
N GLU A 49 -6.33 3.73 17.76
CA GLU A 49 -6.55 5.12 17.32
C GLU A 49 -6.56 5.23 15.79
N ALA A 50 -5.87 4.32 15.13
CA ALA A 50 -5.82 4.27 13.67
C ALA A 50 -7.15 3.91 13.00
N ASP A 51 -8.11 3.38 13.76
CA ASP A 51 -9.38 2.91 13.21
C ASP A 51 -10.13 4.04 12.48
N GLY A 52 -10.52 3.74 11.24
CA GLY A 52 -11.19 4.71 10.38
C GLY A 52 -10.27 5.69 9.67
N LYS A 53 -8.99 5.75 10.02
CA LYS A 53 -8.03 6.69 9.43
C LYS A 53 -7.00 6.00 8.55
N TYR A 54 -6.41 4.91 9.04
CA TYR A 54 -5.41 4.15 8.32
C TYR A 54 -5.93 2.75 8.07
N THR A 55 -5.73 2.26 6.85
CA THR A 55 -6.23 0.94 6.44
C THR A 55 -5.13 -0.02 6.05
N HIS A 56 -3.98 0.51 5.61
CA HIS A 56 -2.88 -0.30 5.07
C HIS A 56 -1.54 0.16 5.59
N PHE A 57 -0.65 -0.82 5.75
CA PHE A 57 0.79 -0.60 5.91
C PHE A 57 1.46 -0.84 4.57
N PHE A 58 2.43 -0.01 4.20
CA PHE A 58 3.12 -0.08 2.92
C PHE A 58 4.61 0.19 3.13
N LYS A 59 5.45 -0.65 2.53
CA LYS A 59 6.89 -0.48 2.62
C LYS A 59 7.53 -0.59 1.25
N THR A 60 8.50 0.27 0.99
CA THR A 60 9.33 0.21 -0.22
C THR A 60 10.79 0.33 0.16
N ASP A 61 11.64 -0.55 -0.42
CA ASP A 61 13.08 -0.47 -0.23
C ASP A 61 13.73 0.55 -1.17
N VAL A 62 13.00 0.98 -2.20
CA VAL A 62 13.53 1.89 -3.23
C VAL A 62 12.68 3.16 -3.32
N LYS A 63 13.27 4.19 -3.92
CA LYS A 63 12.52 5.42 -4.20
C LYS A 63 11.42 5.11 -5.22
N LEU A 64 10.23 5.56 -4.93
CA LEU A 64 9.04 5.20 -5.69
C LEU A 64 8.17 6.43 -5.91
N LYS A 65 7.65 6.57 -7.12
CA LYS A 65 6.61 7.56 -7.38
C LYS A 65 5.27 6.84 -7.41
N VAL A 66 4.30 7.31 -6.63
CA VAL A 66 2.93 6.78 -6.62
C VAL A 66 1.99 7.93 -6.99
N GLY A 67 1.31 7.79 -8.13
CA GLY A 67 0.59 8.93 -8.69
C GLY A 67 1.55 10.11 -8.85
N SER A 68 1.25 11.23 -8.21
CA SER A 68 2.13 12.41 -8.21
C SER A 68 3.05 12.49 -7.00
N LEU A 69 2.97 11.54 -6.05
CA LEU A 69 3.76 11.57 -4.82
C LEU A 69 5.09 10.87 -4.99
N SER A 70 6.15 11.43 -4.41
CA SER A 70 7.47 10.79 -4.32
C SER A 70 7.65 10.20 -2.94
N LEU A 71 7.92 8.89 -2.88
CA LEU A 71 8.20 8.18 -1.64
C LEU A 71 9.66 7.76 -1.60
N ALA A 72 10.40 8.21 -0.60
CA ALA A 72 11.73 7.66 -0.32
C ALA A 72 11.57 6.22 0.18
N GLY A 73 12.64 5.42 0.13
CA GLY A 73 12.62 4.11 0.76
C GLY A 73 12.24 4.22 2.23
N GLY A 74 11.31 3.40 2.67
CA GLY A 74 10.83 3.46 4.06
C GLY A 74 9.46 2.86 4.26
N GLU A 75 8.92 3.11 5.44
CA GLU A 75 7.64 2.57 5.89
C GLU A 75 6.58 3.66 5.93
N TYR A 76 5.42 3.32 5.39
CA TYR A 76 4.28 4.23 5.27
C TYR A 76 3.01 3.54 5.74
N ILE A 77 2.04 4.37 6.06
CA ILE A 77 0.65 3.94 6.27
C ILE A 77 -0.21 4.77 5.35
N PHE A 78 -1.29 4.19 4.85
CA PHE A 78 -2.23 4.97 4.08
C PHE A 78 -3.66 4.61 4.41
N GLY A 79 -4.53 5.56 4.18
CA GLY A 79 -5.96 5.39 4.24
C GLY A 79 -6.56 5.91 2.96
N TYR A 80 -7.85 5.66 2.76
CA TYR A 80 -8.54 6.17 1.60
C TYR A 80 -9.92 6.66 1.96
N GLN A 81 -10.42 7.58 1.14
CA GLN A 81 -11.75 8.15 1.27
C GLN A 81 -12.41 8.10 -0.10
N ARG A 82 -13.62 7.58 -0.16
CA ARG A 82 -14.38 7.56 -1.40
C ARG A 82 -14.86 8.97 -1.71
N LEU A 83 -14.54 9.45 -2.91
CA LEU A 83 -14.97 10.77 -3.38
C LEU A 83 -16.28 10.68 -4.13
N ASP A 84 -16.40 9.66 -4.98
CA ASP A 84 -17.60 9.39 -5.76
C ASP A 84 -17.58 7.93 -6.21
N ALA A 85 -18.48 7.53 -7.12
CA ALA A 85 -18.56 6.15 -7.59
C ALA A 85 -17.31 5.66 -8.30
N GLU A 86 -16.48 6.58 -8.83
CA GLU A 86 -15.35 6.25 -9.69
C GLU A 86 -14.00 6.63 -9.12
N ASN A 87 -13.95 7.36 -8.00
CA ASN A 87 -12.70 7.90 -7.48
C ASN A 87 -12.55 7.71 -5.97
N LEU A 88 -11.31 7.38 -5.57
CA LEU A 88 -10.86 7.41 -4.18
C LEU A 88 -9.77 8.46 -4.04
N ARG A 89 -9.72 9.09 -2.88
CA ARG A 89 -8.53 9.82 -2.44
C ARG A 89 -7.73 8.89 -1.55
N VAL A 90 -6.49 8.62 -1.93
CA VAL A 90 -5.57 7.80 -1.11
C VAL A 90 -4.55 8.74 -0.50
N THR A 91 -4.44 8.72 0.82
CA THR A 91 -3.53 9.61 1.55
C THR A 91 -2.46 8.81 2.25
N PHE A 92 -1.20 9.16 1.99
CA PHE A 92 -0.02 8.51 2.56
C PHE A 92 0.56 9.32 3.70
N TYR A 93 0.99 8.60 4.73
CA TYR A 93 1.65 9.16 5.91
C TYR A 93 2.87 8.31 6.23
N LYS A 94 3.87 8.89 6.89
CA LYS A 94 4.99 8.11 7.41
C LYS A 94 4.50 7.26 8.58
N ALA A 95 4.86 5.97 8.57
CA ALA A 95 4.41 5.06 9.62
C ALA A 95 4.97 5.44 11.00
N LYS A 96 6.18 5.98 11.04
CA LYS A 96 6.91 6.31 12.25
C LYS A 96 6.18 7.34 13.12
N ASP A 97 5.68 8.40 12.54
CA ASP A 97 5.14 9.55 13.27
C ASP A 97 3.80 10.06 12.74
N GLY A 98 3.29 9.49 11.67
CA GLY A 98 2.04 9.93 11.05
C GLY A 98 2.17 11.22 10.24
N GLU A 99 3.41 11.65 9.94
CA GLU A 99 3.62 12.84 9.14
C GLU A 99 3.01 12.68 7.76
N LEU A 100 2.20 13.66 7.34
CA LEU A 100 1.54 13.63 6.05
C LEU A 100 2.57 13.71 4.92
N VAL A 101 2.49 12.75 4.00
CA VAL A 101 3.30 12.76 2.77
C VAL A 101 2.52 13.46 1.66
N GLY A 102 1.26 13.09 1.48
CA GLY A 102 0.40 13.68 0.47
C GLY A 102 -0.72 12.74 0.07
N ALA A 103 -1.51 13.17 -0.89
CA ALA A 103 -2.65 12.40 -1.37
C ALA A 103 -2.60 12.25 -2.89
N LEU A 104 -3.21 11.18 -3.38
CA LEU A 104 -3.36 10.93 -4.80
C LEU A 104 -4.79 10.46 -5.07
N LYS A 105 -5.17 10.45 -6.34
CA LYS A 105 -6.48 9.96 -6.76
C LYS A 105 -6.32 8.58 -7.39
N ALA A 106 -7.09 7.61 -6.91
CA ALA A 106 -7.23 6.30 -7.53
C ALA A 106 -8.57 6.27 -8.27
N GLN A 107 -8.58 5.69 -9.46
CA GLN A 107 -9.77 5.62 -10.30
C GLN A 107 -10.24 4.19 -10.45
N VAL A 108 -11.54 4.02 -10.63
CA VAL A 108 -12.10 2.70 -10.85
C VAL A 108 -11.60 2.14 -12.17
N GLU A 109 -11.23 0.86 -12.13
CA GLU A 109 -10.89 0.10 -13.32
C GLU A 109 -11.70 -1.19 -13.30
N ARG A 110 -12.59 -1.36 -14.27
CA ARG A 110 -13.44 -2.55 -14.35
C ARG A 110 -12.64 -3.68 -14.98
N LYS A 111 -12.22 -4.59 -14.12
CA LYS A 111 -11.36 -5.70 -14.47
C LYS A 111 -12.12 -7.00 -14.24
N LYS A 112 -12.02 -7.94 -15.18
CA LYS A 112 -12.55 -9.28 -14.99
C LYS A 112 -11.62 -10.05 -14.05
N GLY A 113 -12.21 -10.90 -13.20
CA GLY A 113 -11.48 -11.74 -12.29
C GLY A 113 -11.62 -11.34 -10.85
N ALA A 114 -10.75 -11.85 -10.01
CA ALA A 114 -10.81 -11.63 -8.58
C ALA A 114 -10.50 -10.18 -8.21
N ILE A 115 -11.19 -9.70 -7.18
CA ILE A 115 -10.96 -8.38 -6.60
C ILE A 115 -10.23 -8.58 -5.29
N TYR A 116 -9.11 -7.89 -5.11
CA TYR A 116 -8.27 -8.00 -3.91
C TYR A 116 -8.34 -6.71 -3.10
N SER A 117 -8.19 -6.84 -1.78
CA SER A 117 -8.07 -5.67 -0.91
C SER A 117 -6.85 -4.83 -1.26
N LEU A 118 -5.81 -5.49 -1.71
CA LEU A 118 -4.59 -4.86 -2.20
C LEU A 118 -3.92 -5.77 -3.22
N LEU A 119 -3.52 -5.19 -4.34
CA LEU A 119 -2.72 -5.90 -5.35
C LEU A 119 -1.68 -4.96 -5.92
N ILE A 120 -0.41 -5.32 -5.80
CA ILE A 120 0.68 -4.61 -6.44
C ILE A 120 1.10 -5.46 -7.63
N GLU A 121 0.85 -4.99 -8.84
CA GLU A 121 1.23 -5.71 -10.06
C GLU A 121 2.71 -5.52 -10.34
N PRO A 122 3.40 -6.56 -10.87
CA PRO A 122 4.79 -6.41 -11.29
C PRO A 122 4.93 -5.31 -12.33
N PRO A 123 6.06 -4.57 -12.32
CA PRO A 123 6.24 -3.47 -13.26
C PRO A 123 6.60 -3.96 -14.66
N THR A 124 6.25 -3.15 -15.64
CA THR A 124 6.73 -3.27 -17.02
C THR A 124 7.40 -1.94 -17.36
N ALA A 125 8.67 -1.98 -17.75
CA ALA A 125 9.44 -0.76 -18.02
C ALA A 125 9.38 0.24 -16.85
N LYS A 126 9.56 -0.27 -15.61
CA LYS A 126 9.55 0.47 -14.35
C LYS A 126 8.20 1.02 -13.93
N LYS A 127 7.13 0.76 -14.66
CA LYS A 127 5.78 1.23 -14.33
C LYS A 127 4.87 0.06 -14.00
N GLY A 128 4.03 0.23 -13.01
CA GLY A 128 3.04 -0.76 -12.65
C GLY A 128 1.82 -0.11 -12.02
N LYS A 129 0.89 -0.94 -11.61
CA LYS A 129 -0.36 -0.49 -10.99
C LYS A 129 -0.52 -1.09 -9.61
N ILE A 130 -1.12 -0.32 -8.73
CA ILE A 130 -1.53 -0.78 -7.41
C ILE A 130 -3.06 -0.68 -7.38
N TYR A 131 -3.70 -1.76 -6.94
CA TYR A 131 -5.16 -1.84 -6.82
C TYR A 131 -5.57 -1.89 -5.36
N ILE A 132 -6.59 -1.11 -5.03
CA ILE A 132 -7.32 -1.20 -3.77
C ILE A 132 -8.75 -1.54 -4.18
N GLY A 133 -9.12 -2.82 -4.09
CA GLY A 133 -10.37 -3.29 -4.66
C GLY A 133 -10.37 -3.05 -6.17
N ARG A 134 -11.36 -2.30 -6.64
CA ARG A 134 -11.50 -1.95 -8.07
C ARG A 134 -10.83 -0.63 -8.45
N PHE A 135 -10.24 0.06 -7.49
CA PHE A 135 -9.59 1.34 -7.73
C PHE A 135 -8.10 1.14 -7.94
N THR A 136 -7.53 1.92 -8.83
CA THR A 136 -6.11 1.77 -9.18
C THR A 136 -5.41 3.11 -9.32
N PHE A 137 -4.11 3.09 -9.04
CA PHE A 137 -3.21 4.18 -9.34
C PHE A 137 -1.87 3.61 -9.79
N GLU A 138 -1.10 4.40 -10.52
CA GLU A 138 0.18 3.97 -11.07
C GLU A 138 1.31 4.21 -10.09
N TYR A 139 2.33 3.33 -10.16
CA TYR A 139 3.61 3.59 -9.54
C TYR A 139 4.72 3.53 -10.58
N VAL A 140 5.82 4.23 -10.29
CA VAL A 140 7.01 4.24 -11.14
C VAL A 140 8.21 4.05 -10.24
N LEU A 141 9.07 3.08 -10.61
CA LEU A 141 10.32 2.86 -9.91
C LEU A 141 11.30 3.97 -10.30
N GLU A 142 11.79 4.70 -9.31
CA GLU A 142 12.77 5.75 -9.51
C GLU A 142 14.13 5.28 -9.01
N ASN A 143 15.04 5.01 -9.94
CA ASN A 143 16.39 4.55 -9.59
C ASN A 143 17.39 5.60 -10.00
#